data_11ccb139bf33b199c94c69aae711176d
#
_entry.id   11ccb139bf33b199c94c69aae711176d
#
_cell.length_a   1.000
_cell.length_b   1.000
_cell.length_c   1.000
_cell.angle_alpha   90.00
_cell.angle_beta   90.00
_cell.angle_gamma   90.00
#
_symmetry.space_group_name_H-M   'P 1'
#
loop_
_entity.id
_entity.type
_entity.pdbx_description
1 polymer ?
#
loop_
_entity_poly.entity_id
_entity_poly.type
_entity_poly.pdbx_seq_one_letter_code
_entity_poly.pdbx_strand_id
1 'polypeptide(L)'
;MARYEISNEIRPLDRLITGFASSCGYEIQTVFNDLLRFIIHGFSPGAPPISNWKYKRQQNASFMEMTAEWTRIMQKQIGRSGWFDAFGELHMAYCSKPGQQANGQFFTPSHICELMVMCAAGKKETGQRMGDPTCGSGRLLLSEISDNRSYPNPSIILKIQFFIL
;
A
#
# COMPACT_ATOMS: atom_id res chain seq x y z
N MET A 1 -15.97 -19.56 -3.20
CA MET A 1 -15.64 -18.19 -3.58
C MET A 1 -14.17 -18.13 -3.97
N ALA A 2 -13.82 -17.48 -5.07
CA ALA A 2 -12.44 -17.37 -5.53
C ALA A 2 -11.63 -16.51 -4.53
N ARG A 3 -10.47 -16.99 -4.11
CA ARG A 3 -9.51 -16.24 -3.31
C ARG A 3 -8.97 -15.10 -4.19
N TYR A 4 -8.83 -13.89 -3.64
CA TYR A 4 -8.21 -12.79 -4.37
C TYR A 4 -6.79 -13.22 -4.80
N GLU A 5 -6.53 -13.17 -6.10
CA GLU A 5 -5.25 -13.60 -6.66
C GLU A 5 -4.26 -12.44 -6.64
N ILE A 6 -3.16 -12.63 -5.94
CA ILE A 6 -2.08 -11.65 -5.83
C ILE A 6 -1.31 -11.61 -7.16
N SER A 7 -1.01 -10.41 -7.65
CA SER A 7 -0.20 -10.22 -8.85
C SER A 7 1.22 -10.80 -8.70
N ASN A 8 1.81 -11.21 -9.80
CA ASN A 8 3.16 -11.78 -9.79
C ASN A 8 4.21 -10.81 -9.23
N GLU A 9 3.97 -9.53 -9.39
CA GLU A 9 4.83 -8.44 -8.95
C GLU A 9 4.98 -8.40 -7.42
N ILE A 10 3.91 -8.72 -6.70
CA ILE A 10 3.88 -8.66 -5.23
C ILE A 10 4.25 -9.98 -4.58
N ARG A 11 4.23 -11.08 -5.29
CA ARG A 11 4.54 -12.42 -4.74
C ARG A 11 5.84 -12.49 -3.92
N PRO A 12 6.95 -11.82 -4.27
CA PRO A 12 8.14 -11.82 -3.43
C PRO A 12 7.88 -11.24 -2.04
N LEU A 13 7.16 -10.12 -1.94
CA LEU A 13 6.80 -9.50 -0.67
C LEU A 13 5.81 -10.38 0.13
N ASP A 14 4.80 -10.95 -0.54
CA ASP A 14 3.86 -11.90 0.08
C ASP A 14 4.59 -13.10 0.70
N ARG A 15 5.59 -13.66 0.02
CA ARG A 15 6.40 -14.77 0.54
C ARG A 15 7.18 -14.40 1.80
N LEU A 16 7.74 -13.18 1.86
CA LEU A 16 8.45 -12.71 3.05
C LEU A 16 7.49 -12.56 4.23
N ILE A 17 6.30 -11.96 4.03
CA ILE A 17 5.30 -11.77 5.06
C ILE A 17 4.76 -13.11 5.56
N THR A 18 4.34 -13.99 4.66
CA THR A 18 3.76 -15.29 5.00
C THR A 18 4.78 -16.24 5.61
N GLY A 19 6.02 -16.22 5.10
CA GLY A 19 7.14 -17.01 5.64
C GLY A 19 7.50 -16.59 7.05
N PHE A 20 7.60 -15.28 7.31
CA PHE A 20 7.87 -14.76 8.65
C PHE A 20 6.72 -15.09 9.62
N ALA A 21 5.47 -14.87 9.20
CA ALA A 21 4.29 -15.18 10.00
C ALA A 21 4.29 -16.67 10.41
N SER A 22 4.52 -17.55 9.45
CA SER A 22 4.54 -19.00 9.66
C SER A 22 5.69 -19.45 10.57
N SER A 23 6.92 -18.94 10.35
CA SER A 23 8.10 -19.31 11.13
C SER A 23 8.05 -18.83 12.59
N CYS A 24 7.36 -17.73 12.85
CA CYS A 24 7.25 -17.14 14.19
C CYS A 24 5.91 -17.44 14.88
N GLY A 25 4.97 -18.13 14.23
CA GLY A 25 3.66 -18.45 14.78
C GLY A 25 2.73 -17.24 14.90
N TYR A 26 2.92 -16.24 14.05
CA TYR A 26 2.05 -15.06 14.00
C TYR A 26 0.96 -15.20 12.94
N GLU A 27 -0.16 -14.52 13.15
CA GLU A 27 -1.20 -14.37 12.14
C GLU A 27 -0.70 -13.43 11.02
N ILE A 28 -0.93 -13.81 9.74
CA ILE A 28 -0.46 -13.04 8.57
C ILE A 28 -0.97 -11.61 8.60
N GLN A 29 -2.27 -11.41 8.91
CA GLN A 29 -2.89 -10.09 9.02
C GLN A 29 -2.18 -9.21 10.07
N THR A 30 -1.80 -9.81 11.20
CA THR A 30 -1.07 -9.09 12.26
C THR A 30 0.31 -8.65 11.78
N VAL A 31 1.05 -9.54 11.10
CA VAL A 31 2.38 -9.21 10.56
C VAL A 31 2.26 -8.12 9.50
N PHE A 32 1.25 -8.19 8.64
CA PHE A 32 1.00 -7.18 7.63
C PHE A 32 0.70 -5.81 8.25
N ASN A 33 -0.19 -5.74 9.23
CA ASN A 33 -0.52 -4.49 9.92
C ASN A 33 0.72 -3.90 10.65
N ASP A 34 1.52 -4.77 11.27
CA ASP A 34 2.75 -4.32 11.94
C ASP A 34 3.82 -3.87 10.93
N LEU A 35 3.88 -4.46 9.74
CA LEU A 35 4.73 -3.99 8.65
C LEU A 35 4.34 -2.57 8.21
N LEU A 36 3.04 -2.31 8.05
CA LEU A 36 2.56 -0.96 7.72
C LEU A 36 2.98 0.05 8.81
N ARG A 37 2.79 -0.29 10.07
CA ARG A 37 3.23 0.56 11.20
C ARG A 37 4.74 0.80 11.20
N PHE A 38 5.52 -0.22 10.90
CA PHE A 38 6.98 -0.13 10.80
C PHE A 38 7.42 0.83 9.69
N ILE A 39 6.81 0.70 8.50
CA ILE A 39 7.09 1.58 7.36
C ILE A 39 6.67 3.02 7.67
N ILE A 40 5.46 3.25 8.17
CA ILE A 40 4.96 4.58 8.55
C ILE A 40 5.93 5.25 9.54
N HIS A 41 6.33 4.52 10.59
CA HIS A 41 7.28 5.02 11.58
C HIS A 41 8.63 5.37 10.94
N GLY A 42 9.16 4.51 10.06
CA GLY A 42 10.44 4.73 9.38
C GLY A 42 10.45 5.95 8.46
N PHE A 43 9.31 6.31 7.87
CA PHE A 43 9.15 7.48 7.00
C PHE A 43 8.60 8.73 7.71
N SER A 44 8.40 8.68 9.02
CA SER A 44 7.90 9.80 9.83
C SER A 44 9.00 10.32 10.79
N PRO A 45 9.88 11.23 10.35
CA PRO A 45 10.94 11.76 11.20
C PRO A 45 10.38 12.37 12.50
N GLY A 46 10.94 11.99 13.64
CA GLY A 46 10.48 12.43 14.95
C GLY A 46 9.24 11.73 15.50
N ALA A 47 8.73 10.71 14.82
CA ALA A 47 7.65 9.89 15.36
C ALA A 47 8.08 9.20 16.67
N PRO A 48 7.18 9.10 17.67
CA PRO A 48 7.46 8.36 18.90
C PRO A 48 7.66 6.86 18.57
N PRO A 49 8.35 6.10 19.43
CA PRO A 49 8.51 4.66 19.26
C PRO A 49 7.16 3.97 19.02
N ILE A 50 7.15 2.93 18.19
CA ILE A 50 5.92 2.18 17.90
C ILE A 50 5.40 1.57 19.22
N SER A 51 4.22 1.99 19.64
CA SER A 51 3.58 1.46 20.85
C SER A 51 3.29 -0.04 20.72
N ASN A 52 3.51 -0.80 21.79
CA ASN A 52 3.25 -2.25 21.83
C ASN A 52 4.03 -3.06 20.77
N TRP A 53 5.25 -2.61 20.41
CA TRP A 53 6.11 -3.35 19.49
C TRP A 53 6.62 -4.63 20.16
N LYS A 54 6.13 -5.79 19.68
CA LYS A 54 6.37 -7.10 20.30
C LYS A 54 7.58 -7.85 19.74
N TYR A 55 8.16 -7.36 18.65
CA TYR A 55 9.21 -8.06 17.91
C TYR A 55 10.60 -7.82 18.53
N LYS A 56 11.41 -8.89 18.59
CA LYS A 56 12.80 -8.82 19.06
C LYS A 56 13.69 -8.17 17.99
N ARG A 57 14.85 -7.67 18.41
CA ARG A 57 15.82 -7.03 17.51
C ARG A 57 16.14 -7.87 16.25
N GLN A 58 16.29 -9.18 16.40
CA GLN A 58 16.54 -10.09 15.27
C GLN A 58 15.34 -10.14 14.30
N GLN A 59 14.12 -10.08 14.79
CA GLN A 59 12.91 -10.08 13.97
C GLN A 59 12.72 -8.74 13.24
N ASN A 60 13.26 -7.64 13.75
CA ASN A 60 13.25 -6.36 13.05
C ASN A 60 14.02 -6.41 11.72
N ALA A 61 15.02 -7.28 11.58
CA ALA A 61 15.72 -7.48 10.31
C ALA A 61 14.75 -7.96 9.20
N SER A 62 13.79 -8.83 9.54
CA SER A 62 12.76 -9.27 8.60
C SER A 62 11.85 -8.13 8.16
N PHE A 63 11.49 -7.21 9.06
CA PHE A 63 10.71 -6.02 8.67
C PHE A 63 11.51 -5.07 7.77
N MET A 64 12.82 -4.93 7.99
CA MET A 64 13.70 -4.19 7.09
C MET A 64 13.77 -4.83 5.71
N GLU A 65 13.88 -6.16 5.64
CA GLU A 65 13.88 -6.91 4.40
C GLU A 65 12.56 -6.75 3.62
N MET A 66 11.41 -6.90 4.30
CA MET A 66 10.09 -6.66 3.72
C MET A 66 9.95 -5.23 3.20
N THR A 67 10.45 -4.23 3.94
CA THR A 67 10.44 -2.83 3.54
C THR A 67 11.30 -2.59 2.31
N ALA A 68 12.49 -3.17 2.26
CA ALA A 68 13.39 -3.09 1.11
C ALA A 68 12.77 -3.73 -0.13
N GLU A 69 12.15 -4.90 0.01
CA GLU A 69 11.46 -5.58 -1.09
C GLU A 69 10.26 -4.77 -1.59
N TRP A 70 9.44 -4.21 -0.68
CA TRP A 70 8.37 -3.30 -1.05
C TRP A 70 8.91 -2.10 -1.85
N THR A 71 9.97 -1.45 -1.37
CA THR A 71 10.59 -0.31 -2.05
C THR A 71 11.06 -0.68 -3.45
N ARG A 72 11.69 -1.85 -3.61
CA ARG A 72 12.15 -2.38 -4.91
C ARG A 72 10.98 -2.60 -5.88
N ILE A 73 9.88 -3.18 -5.39
CA ILE A 73 8.67 -3.40 -6.18
C ILE A 73 8.10 -2.06 -6.63
N MET A 74 7.96 -1.10 -5.69
CA MET A 74 7.40 0.22 -5.99
C MET A 74 8.23 0.98 -7.03
N GLN A 75 9.56 1.00 -6.89
CA GLN A 75 10.46 1.63 -7.87
C GLN A 75 10.27 1.04 -9.27
N LYS A 76 10.20 -0.29 -9.37
CA LYS A 76 10.03 -0.99 -10.64
C LYS A 76 8.66 -0.71 -11.26
N GLN A 77 7.59 -0.73 -10.47
CA GLN A 77 6.23 -0.60 -10.99
C GLN A 77 5.87 0.86 -11.32
N ILE A 78 6.29 1.82 -10.49
CA ILE A 78 6.11 3.25 -10.79
C ILE A 78 6.82 3.62 -12.09
N GLY A 79 7.99 3.07 -12.36
CA GLY A 79 8.71 3.27 -13.61
C GLY A 79 7.98 2.72 -14.86
N ARG A 80 7.08 1.74 -14.68
CA ARG A 80 6.32 1.09 -15.77
C ARG A 80 4.94 1.70 -15.99
N SER A 81 4.14 1.82 -14.92
CA SER A 81 2.73 2.20 -14.96
C SER A 81 2.44 3.58 -14.39
N GLY A 82 3.44 4.24 -13.79
CA GLY A 82 3.26 5.52 -13.11
C GLY A 82 2.77 5.42 -11.68
N TRP A 83 1.99 4.40 -11.31
CA TRP A 83 1.54 4.11 -9.96
C TRP A 83 1.27 2.62 -9.76
N PHE A 84 1.25 2.20 -8.50
CA PHE A 84 0.99 0.81 -8.12
C PHE A 84 0.54 0.73 -6.66
N ASP A 85 -0.49 -0.08 -6.36
CA ASP A 85 -1.05 -0.24 -5.03
C ASP A 85 -0.70 -1.62 -4.45
N ALA A 86 0.55 -1.80 -4.06
CA ALA A 86 1.05 -3.05 -3.49
C ALA A 86 0.31 -3.45 -2.20
N PHE A 87 0.05 -2.49 -1.31
CA PHE A 87 -0.58 -2.77 -0.03
C PHE A 87 -2.07 -3.02 -0.16
N GLY A 88 -2.77 -2.34 -1.07
CA GLY A 88 -4.17 -2.63 -1.34
C GLY A 88 -4.38 -4.04 -1.87
N GLU A 89 -3.50 -4.54 -2.76
CA GLU A 89 -3.57 -5.92 -3.23
C GLU A 89 -3.34 -6.94 -2.10
N LEU A 90 -2.32 -6.72 -1.25
CA LEU A 90 -2.06 -7.57 -0.09
C LEU A 90 -3.22 -7.53 0.91
N HIS A 91 -3.77 -6.36 1.18
CA HIS A 91 -4.93 -6.20 2.05
C HIS A 91 -6.12 -7.03 1.54
N MET A 92 -6.45 -6.92 0.26
CA MET A 92 -7.52 -7.71 -0.37
C MET A 92 -7.27 -9.21 -0.24
N ALA A 93 -6.03 -9.65 -0.41
CA ALA A 93 -5.67 -11.06 -0.31
C ALA A 93 -5.78 -11.61 1.12
N TYR A 94 -5.38 -10.82 2.12
CA TYR A 94 -5.36 -11.25 3.52
C TYR A 94 -6.71 -11.09 4.22
N CYS A 95 -7.52 -10.09 3.82
CA CYS A 95 -8.85 -9.84 4.38
C CYS A 95 -9.97 -10.66 3.73
N SER A 96 -9.68 -11.47 2.71
CA SER A 96 -10.68 -12.26 1.98
C SER A 96 -11.14 -13.55 2.70
N LYS A 97 -11.12 -13.59 4.05
CA LYS A 97 -11.70 -14.71 4.80
C LYS A 97 -13.23 -14.71 4.70
N PRO A 98 -13.88 -15.90 4.61
CA PRO A 98 -15.33 -15.99 4.70
C PRO A 98 -15.80 -15.37 6.03
N GLY A 99 -16.63 -14.35 5.98
CA GLY A 99 -17.09 -13.57 7.15
C GLY A 99 -16.58 -12.11 7.18
N GLN A 100 -15.40 -11.81 6.66
CA GLN A 100 -14.95 -10.42 6.49
C GLN A 100 -15.40 -9.80 5.17
N GLN A 101 -15.75 -10.61 4.19
CA GLN A 101 -16.41 -10.17 2.94
C GLN A 101 -17.82 -9.58 3.18
N ALA A 102 -18.39 -9.77 4.36
CA ALA A 102 -19.68 -9.16 4.73
C ALA A 102 -19.64 -7.62 4.74
N ASN A 103 -18.46 -7.02 4.86
CA ASN A 103 -18.30 -5.56 4.86
C ASN A 103 -18.15 -4.96 3.46
N GLY A 104 -18.14 -5.78 2.39
CA GLY A 104 -18.19 -5.30 0.99
C GLY A 104 -17.07 -4.34 0.58
N GLN A 105 -15.93 -4.33 1.25
CA GLN A 105 -14.80 -3.48 0.89
C GLN A 105 -14.08 -4.03 -0.34
N PHE A 106 -14.41 -3.49 -1.48
CA PHE A 106 -13.69 -3.73 -2.73
C PHE A 106 -12.97 -2.45 -3.16
N PHE A 107 -11.68 -2.55 -3.40
CA PHE A 107 -10.96 -1.43 -3.97
C PHE A 107 -11.28 -1.28 -5.47
N THR A 108 -11.49 -0.05 -5.90
CA THR A 108 -11.76 0.26 -7.29
C THR A 108 -10.63 -0.27 -8.19
N PRO A 109 -10.93 -1.03 -9.25
CA PRO A 109 -9.91 -1.51 -10.18
C PRO A 109 -9.10 -0.35 -10.80
N SER A 110 -7.81 -0.58 -11.06
CA SER A 110 -6.88 0.47 -11.52
C SER A 110 -7.36 1.18 -12.78
N HIS A 111 -7.83 0.44 -13.78
CA HIS A 111 -8.33 1.00 -15.03
C HIS A 111 -9.59 1.86 -14.86
N ILE A 112 -10.41 1.57 -13.84
CA ILE A 112 -11.57 2.41 -13.49
C ILE A 112 -11.10 3.69 -12.80
N CYS A 113 -10.09 3.62 -11.91
CA CYS A 113 -9.49 4.81 -11.32
C CYS A 113 -8.92 5.75 -12.38
N GLU A 114 -8.19 5.21 -13.35
CA GLU A 114 -7.64 5.98 -14.48
C GLU A 114 -8.75 6.64 -15.30
N LEU A 115 -9.80 5.89 -15.63
CA LEU A 115 -10.95 6.42 -16.34
C LEU A 115 -11.65 7.55 -15.56
N MET A 116 -11.87 7.35 -14.25
CA MET A 116 -12.50 8.37 -13.39
C MET A 116 -11.66 9.65 -13.32
N VAL A 117 -10.33 9.50 -13.19
CA VAL A 117 -9.40 10.62 -13.19
C VAL A 117 -9.46 11.37 -14.54
N MET A 118 -9.41 10.65 -15.65
CA MET A 118 -9.54 11.26 -17.00
C MET A 118 -10.86 12.01 -17.18
N CYS A 119 -11.97 11.49 -16.65
CA CYS A 119 -13.28 12.14 -16.73
C CYS A 119 -13.39 13.35 -15.80
N ALA A 120 -12.74 13.30 -14.62
CA ALA A 120 -12.75 14.39 -13.64
C ALA A 120 -11.72 15.49 -13.94
N ALA A 121 -10.71 15.17 -14.75
CA ALA A 121 -9.62 16.08 -15.09
C ALA A 121 -10.14 17.26 -15.92
N GLY A 122 -10.44 18.36 -15.21
CA GLY A 122 -10.59 19.68 -15.83
C GLY A 122 -9.24 20.25 -16.26
N LYS A 123 -9.17 21.57 -16.53
CA LYS A 123 -7.89 22.26 -16.75
C LYS A 123 -7.05 22.16 -15.47
N LYS A 124 -5.89 21.50 -15.59
CA LYS A 124 -4.96 21.31 -14.46
C LYS A 124 -4.27 22.64 -14.17
N GLU A 125 -4.43 23.16 -12.96
CA GLU A 125 -3.80 24.40 -12.50
C GLU A 125 -2.70 24.09 -11.48
N THR A 126 -1.64 24.91 -11.52
CA THR A 126 -0.53 24.81 -10.56
C THR A 126 -1.01 25.10 -9.14
N GLY A 127 -0.70 24.23 -8.18
CA GLY A 127 -1.08 24.38 -6.77
C GLY A 127 -2.49 23.89 -6.42
N GLN A 128 -3.17 23.21 -7.32
CA GLN A 128 -4.46 22.60 -7.07
C GLN A 128 -4.35 21.56 -5.94
N ARG A 129 -5.29 21.62 -5.00
CA ARG A 129 -5.41 20.63 -3.91
C ARG A 129 -6.45 19.61 -4.28
N MET A 130 -6.13 18.37 -3.99
CA MET A 130 -7.02 17.25 -4.21
C MET A 130 -7.33 16.53 -2.90
N GLY A 131 -8.55 16.07 -2.73
CA GLY A 131 -9.00 15.29 -1.61
C GLY A 131 -10.01 14.26 -2.04
N ASP A 132 -9.92 13.07 -1.48
CA ASP A 132 -10.90 12.02 -1.64
C ASP A 132 -11.37 11.59 -0.24
N PRO A 133 -12.59 11.97 0.18
CA PRO A 133 -13.11 11.64 1.50
C PRO A 133 -13.44 10.15 1.67
N THR A 134 -13.43 9.40 0.58
CA THR A 134 -13.73 7.95 0.54
C THR A 134 -12.56 7.14 -0.01
N CYS A 135 -11.34 7.61 0.22
CA CYS A 135 -10.14 7.20 -0.50
C CYS A 135 -9.83 5.68 -0.51
N GLY A 136 -10.36 4.88 0.42
CA GLY A 136 -10.05 3.46 0.52
C GLY A 136 -8.53 3.23 0.57
N SER A 137 -7.95 2.50 -0.39
CA SER A 137 -6.49 2.34 -0.52
C SER A 137 -5.80 3.51 -1.24
N GLY A 138 -6.49 4.60 -1.54
CA GLY A 138 -5.95 5.78 -2.23
C GLY A 138 -5.71 5.63 -3.72
N ARG A 139 -6.26 4.62 -4.36
CA ARG A 139 -6.04 4.35 -5.79
C ARG A 139 -6.41 5.52 -6.69
N LEU A 140 -7.50 6.23 -6.40
CA LEU A 140 -7.89 7.43 -7.17
C LEU A 140 -6.83 8.52 -7.04
N LEU A 141 -6.35 8.79 -5.81
CA LEU A 141 -5.30 9.77 -5.57
C LEU A 141 -3.96 9.38 -6.21
N LEU A 142 -3.60 8.09 -6.16
CA LEU A 142 -2.40 7.57 -6.81
C LEU A 142 -2.48 7.71 -8.34
N SER A 143 -3.63 7.40 -8.92
CA SER A 143 -3.89 7.53 -10.36
C SER A 143 -3.78 8.99 -10.82
N GLU A 144 -4.37 9.93 -10.09
CA GLU A 144 -4.31 11.36 -10.41
C GLU A 144 -2.88 11.91 -10.31
N ILE A 145 -2.12 11.54 -9.29
CA ILE A 145 -0.73 11.97 -9.15
C ILE A 145 0.13 11.44 -10.30
N SER A 146 -0.14 10.23 -10.75
CA SER A 146 0.57 9.62 -11.87
C SER A 146 0.25 10.33 -13.19
N ASP A 147 -1.00 10.71 -13.42
CA ASP A 147 -1.41 11.44 -14.62
C ASP A 147 -0.84 12.87 -14.62
N ASN A 148 -0.56 13.41 -13.44
CA ASN A 148 0.02 14.75 -13.22
C ASN A 148 1.57 14.74 -13.25
N ARG A 149 2.21 14.02 -14.18
CA ARG A 149 3.68 13.87 -14.30
C ARG A 149 4.48 15.17 -14.38
N SER A 150 3.82 16.31 -14.49
CA SER A 150 4.42 17.64 -14.45
C SER A 150 4.86 18.09 -13.03
N TYR A 151 4.55 17.30 -12.00
CA TYR A 151 4.93 17.60 -10.62
C TYR A 151 5.78 16.47 -10.05
N PRO A 152 7.12 16.53 -10.20
CA PRO A 152 8.01 15.53 -9.63
C PRO A 152 8.22 15.77 -8.13
N ASN A 153 7.23 15.46 -7.29
CA ASN A 153 7.46 15.39 -5.86
C ASN A 153 7.16 13.98 -5.34
N PRO A 154 8.15 13.08 -5.34
CA PRO A 154 7.99 11.71 -4.86
C PRO A 154 7.53 11.63 -3.40
N SER A 155 7.69 12.69 -2.61
CA SER A 155 7.22 12.74 -1.22
C SER A 155 5.69 12.77 -1.10
N ILE A 156 4.96 13.15 -2.14
CA ILE A 156 3.50 13.18 -2.14
C ILE A 156 2.93 11.76 -2.28
N ILE A 157 3.51 10.94 -3.14
CA ILE A 157 3.08 9.55 -3.36
C ILE A 157 3.21 8.73 -2.06
N LEU A 158 4.32 8.89 -1.35
CA LEU A 158 4.54 8.24 -0.06
C LEU A 158 3.55 8.71 1.01
N LYS A 159 3.24 10.00 1.09
CA LYS A 159 2.29 10.53 2.08
C LYS A 159 0.87 10.00 1.91
N ILE A 160 0.41 9.78 0.68
CA ILE A 160 -0.94 9.28 0.42
C ILE A 160 -1.11 7.84 0.87
N GLN A 161 -0.15 6.96 0.63
CA GLN A 161 -0.21 5.58 1.11
C GLN A 161 -0.24 5.47 2.65
N PHE A 162 0.19 6.50 3.38
CA PHE A 162 0.20 6.52 4.84
C PHE A 162 -1.07 7.08 5.49
N PHE A 163 -1.92 7.76 4.75
CA PHE A 163 -3.17 8.36 5.29
C PHE A 163 -4.37 7.39 5.25
N ILE A 164 -4.21 6.20 4.67
CA ILE A 164 -5.31 5.31 4.28
C ILE A 164 -5.49 4.13 5.24
N LEU A 165 -4.63 3.99 6.19
CA LEU A 165 -4.59 2.92 7.20
C LEU A 165 -4.67 3.50 8.60
#